data_5d133e366e406fceddb9eaaf5553fe30
#
_entry.id   5d133e366e406fceddb9eaaf5553fe30
#
_cell.length_a   1.000
_cell.length_b   1.000
_cell.length_c   1.000
_cell.angle_alpha   90.00
_cell.angle_beta   90.00
_cell.angle_gamma   90.00
#
_symmetry.space_group_name_H-M   'P 1'
#
loop_
_entity.id
_entity.type
_entity.pdbx_description
1 polymer ?
#
loop_
_entity_poly.entity_id
_entity_poly.type
_entity_poly.pdbx_seq_one_letter_code
_entity_poly.pdbx_strand_id
1 'polypeptide(L)'
;AFSTAFPPDLPLVTADPVHIANILSNLIENAIKYSGSGVNIRVVVIRNDKLIELTVTDDGVGISADEQTKVFEKFYRSVHLPDKQIPGLGLGLSYVRQIAEAHHGQVSLRSEVGKGTEVTVGLPI
;
A
#
# COMPACT_ATOMS: atom_id res chain seq x y z
N ALA A 1 2.13 -16.37 -2.43
CA ALA A 1 3.58 -16.15 -2.34
C ALA A 1 3.90 -14.70 -2.03
N PHE A 2 5.02 -14.47 -1.39
CA PHE A 2 5.52 -13.14 -1.04
C PHE A 2 6.90 -12.96 -1.66
N SER A 3 7.12 -11.84 -2.32
CA SER A 3 8.42 -11.54 -2.93
C SER A 3 8.82 -10.10 -2.70
N THR A 4 10.13 -9.84 -2.66
CA THR A 4 10.67 -8.50 -2.48
C THR A 4 11.76 -8.22 -3.51
N ALA A 5 11.94 -6.95 -3.83
CA ALA A 5 13.01 -6.50 -4.71
C ALA A 5 13.53 -5.15 -4.20
N PHE A 6 14.81 -5.13 -3.81
CA PHE A 6 15.47 -3.94 -3.30
C PHE A 6 16.77 -3.69 -4.07
N PRO A 7 17.04 -2.45 -4.51
CA PRO A 7 18.33 -2.14 -5.12
C PRO A 7 19.45 -2.25 -4.07
N PRO A 8 20.68 -2.66 -4.48
CA PRO A 8 21.78 -2.84 -3.53
C PRO A 8 22.34 -1.54 -2.96
N ASP A 9 22.03 -0.41 -3.58
CA ASP A 9 22.58 0.90 -3.24
C ASP A 9 21.50 1.86 -2.72
N LEU A 10 20.53 1.36 -1.96
CA LEU A 10 19.49 2.21 -1.37
C LEU A 10 20.10 3.29 -0.50
N PRO A 11 19.76 4.58 -0.70
CA PRO A 11 20.24 5.64 0.14
C PRO A 11 19.58 5.64 1.51
N LEU A 12 20.20 6.33 2.46
CA LEU A 12 19.55 6.60 3.74
C LEU A 12 18.50 7.70 3.54
N VAL A 13 17.34 7.49 4.15
CA VAL A 13 16.23 8.43 4.10
C VAL A 13 15.95 8.92 5.52
N THR A 14 15.79 10.24 5.67
CA THR A 14 15.41 10.81 6.95
C THR A 14 13.93 10.58 7.18
N ALA A 15 13.62 9.63 8.03
CA ALA A 15 12.24 9.27 8.36
C ALA A 15 12.21 8.55 9.71
N ASP A 16 11.04 8.57 10.35
CA ASP A 16 10.82 7.81 11.58
C ASP A 16 10.69 6.32 11.22
N PRO A 17 11.59 5.43 11.69
CA PRO A 17 11.53 4.03 11.33
C PRO A 17 10.23 3.34 11.79
N VAL A 18 9.63 3.79 12.87
CA VAL A 18 8.34 3.24 13.33
C VAL A 18 7.23 3.58 12.32
N HIS A 19 7.19 4.81 11.84
CA HIS A 19 6.20 5.21 10.85
C HIS A 19 6.39 4.47 9.52
N ILE A 20 7.63 4.29 9.08
CA ILE A 20 7.92 3.57 7.85
C ILE A 20 7.52 2.09 7.97
N ALA A 21 7.84 1.46 9.10
CA ALA A 21 7.42 0.09 9.36
C ALA A 21 5.89 -0.03 9.37
N ASN A 22 5.19 0.94 9.94
CA ASN A 22 3.73 0.95 9.97
C ASN A 22 3.13 1.16 8.58
N ILE A 23 3.73 1.99 7.73
CA ILE A 23 3.31 2.12 6.34
C ILE A 23 3.38 0.76 5.65
N LEU A 24 4.52 0.09 5.76
CA LEU A 24 4.73 -1.19 5.11
C LEU A 24 3.75 -2.25 5.63
N SER A 25 3.56 -2.34 6.94
CA SER A 25 2.59 -3.26 7.55
C SER A 25 1.17 -2.99 7.03
N ASN A 26 0.77 -1.72 6.98
CA ASN A 26 -0.57 -1.36 6.52
C ASN A 26 -0.78 -1.73 5.05
N LEU A 27 0.22 -1.50 4.20
CA LEU A 27 0.13 -1.86 2.78
C LEU A 27 0.03 -3.37 2.60
N ILE A 28 0.81 -4.14 3.33
CA ILE A 28 0.77 -5.61 3.26
C ILE A 28 -0.55 -6.15 3.79
N GLU A 29 -1.02 -5.65 4.93
CA GLU A 29 -2.31 -6.04 5.48
C GLU A 29 -3.45 -5.70 4.54
N ASN A 30 -3.39 -4.55 3.89
CA ASN A 30 -4.40 -4.16 2.92
C ASN A 30 -4.41 -5.09 1.71
N ALA A 31 -3.24 -5.49 1.22
CA ALA A 31 -3.12 -6.45 0.13
C ALA A 31 -3.74 -7.80 0.52
N ILE A 32 -3.51 -8.25 1.75
CA ILE A 32 -4.10 -9.49 2.25
C ILE A 32 -5.63 -9.38 2.33
N LYS A 33 -6.14 -8.25 2.81
CA LYS A 33 -7.59 -8.03 2.93
C LYS A 33 -8.31 -8.11 1.59
N TYR A 34 -7.71 -7.55 0.54
CA TYR A 34 -8.34 -7.47 -0.78
C TYR A 34 -8.04 -8.67 -1.68
N SER A 35 -7.33 -9.66 -1.19
CA SER A 35 -6.83 -10.71 -2.06
C SER A 35 -7.48 -12.07 -1.87
N GLY A 36 -8.01 -12.37 -0.70
CA GLY A 36 -8.46 -13.72 -0.41
C GLY A 36 -7.28 -14.70 -0.29
N SER A 37 -7.55 -15.99 -0.41
CA SER A 37 -6.52 -17.02 -0.29
C SER A 37 -5.79 -17.23 -1.61
N GLY A 38 -4.50 -17.60 -1.54
CA GLY A 38 -3.71 -17.95 -2.71
C GLY A 38 -3.19 -16.76 -3.51
N VAL A 39 -3.20 -15.57 -2.93
CA VAL A 39 -2.72 -14.37 -3.62
C VAL A 39 -1.19 -14.29 -3.62
N ASN A 40 -0.67 -13.64 -4.64
CA ASN A 40 0.74 -13.26 -4.70
C ASN A 40 0.89 -11.79 -4.32
N ILE A 41 1.78 -11.51 -3.37
CA ILE A 41 2.08 -10.16 -2.93
C ILE A 41 3.54 -9.88 -3.24
N ARG A 42 3.80 -8.75 -3.88
CA ARG A 42 5.15 -8.32 -4.21
C ARG A 42 5.42 -6.95 -3.62
N VAL A 43 6.56 -6.82 -2.96
CA VAL A 43 7.07 -5.55 -2.44
C VAL A 43 8.30 -5.17 -3.23
N VAL A 44 8.29 -3.97 -3.81
CA VAL A 44 9.39 -3.45 -4.61
C VAL A 44 9.79 -2.09 -4.07
N VAL A 45 11.09 -1.88 -3.88
CA VAL A 45 11.65 -0.57 -3.53
C VAL A 45 12.56 -0.14 -4.65
N ILE A 46 12.32 1.03 -5.21
CA ILE A 46 13.17 1.60 -6.25
C ILE A 46 13.60 3.00 -5.88
N ARG A 47 14.72 3.41 -6.41
CA ARG A 47 15.21 4.79 -6.30
C ARG A 47 14.92 5.52 -7.60
N ASN A 48 14.30 6.68 -7.48
CA ASN A 48 14.15 7.65 -8.55
C ASN A 48 15.00 8.88 -8.17
N ASP A 49 15.15 9.86 -9.05
CA ASP A 49 16.08 10.99 -8.85
C ASP A 49 15.99 11.65 -7.48
N LYS A 50 14.78 11.89 -6.99
CA LYS A 50 14.54 12.61 -5.73
C LYS A 50 13.69 11.84 -4.75
N LEU A 51 13.27 10.62 -5.10
CA LEU A 51 12.34 9.83 -4.32
C LEU A 51 12.84 8.40 -4.16
N ILE A 52 12.48 7.81 -3.04
CA ILE A 52 12.41 6.35 -2.93
C ILE A 52 10.94 5.97 -3.06
N GLU A 53 10.66 5.03 -3.93
CA GLU A 53 9.31 4.53 -4.14
C GLU A 53 9.19 3.11 -3.59
N LEU A 54 8.23 2.95 -2.68
CA LEU A 54 7.86 1.66 -2.11
C LEU A 54 6.52 1.25 -2.72
N THR A 55 6.52 0.14 -3.44
CA THR A 55 5.33 -0.36 -4.12
C THR A 55 4.95 -1.73 -3.58
N VAL A 56 3.69 -1.88 -3.19
CA VAL A 56 3.12 -3.18 -2.82
C VAL A 56 2.05 -3.53 -3.84
N THR A 57 2.24 -4.66 -4.50
CA THR A 57 1.35 -5.15 -5.56
C THR A 57 0.75 -6.48 -5.13
N ASP A 58 -0.53 -6.66 -5.34
CA ASP A 58 -1.20 -7.94 -5.19
C ASP A 58 -1.99 -8.28 -6.46
N ASP A 59 -2.27 -9.56 -6.64
CA ASP A 59 -3.08 -10.07 -7.74
C ASP A 59 -4.48 -10.51 -7.26
N GLY A 60 -4.98 -9.82 -6.25
CA GLY A 60 -6.27 -10.12 -5.65
C GLY A 60 -7.47 -9.59 -6.44
N VAL A 61 -8.55 -9.30 -5.71
CA VAL A 61 -9.83 -8.93 -6.33
C VAL A 61 -9.81 -7.55 -6.98
N GLY A 62 -8.88 -6.68 -6.58
CA GLY A 62 -8.84 -5.31 -7.07
C GLY A 62 -9.88 -4.42 -6.40
N ILE A 63 -9.82 -3.14 -6.74
CA ILE A 63 -10.69 -2.11 -6.19
C ILE A 63 -11.37 -1.41 -7.37
N SER A 64 -12.70 -1.30 -7.34
CA SER A 64 -13.44 -0.63 -8.40
C SER A 64 -13.09 0.86 -8.47
N ALA A 65 -13.26 1.46 -9.65
CA ALA A 65 -12.98 2.87 -9.85
C ALA A 65 -13.74 3.76 -8.86
N ASP A 66 -14.98 3.40 -8.56
CA ASP A 66 -15.83 4.14 -7.62
C ASP A 66 -15.25 4.16 -6.19
N GLU A 67 -14.59 3.09 -5.80
CA GLU A 67 -14.04 2.95 -4.46
C GLU A 67 -12.60 3.47 -4.33
N GLN A 68 -11.88 3.63 -5.43
CA GLN A 68 -10.46 4.00 -5.39
C GLN A 68 -10.21 5.36 -4.73
N THR A 69 -11.15 6.30 -4.87
CA THR A 69 -11.06 7.59 -4.19
C THR A 69 -11.44 7.51 -2.71
N LYS A 70 -12.23 6.51 -2.34
CA LYS A 70 -12.78 6.37 -0.98
C LYS A 70 -11.88 5.56 -0.06
N VAL A 71 -11.02 4.70 -0.60
CA VAL A 71 -10.21 3.79 0.22
C VAL A 71 -9.19 4.53 1.11
N PHE A 72 -8.92 5.80 0.82
CA PHE A 72 -8.07 6.64 1.67
C PHE A 72 -8.85 7.38 2.76
N GLU A 73 -10.17 7.27 2.78
CA GLU A 73 -10.99 7.88 3.82
C GLU A 73 -10.93 7.05 5.11
N LYS A 74 -10.94 7.75 6.25
CA LYS A 74 -10.97 7.08 7.54
C LYS A 74 -12.25 6.26 7.67
N PHE A 75 -12.12 5.06 8.26
CA PHE A 75 -13.22 4.13 8.53
C PHE A 75 -13.88 3.55 7.29
N TYR A 76 -13.36 3.86 6.09
CA TYR A 76 -13.90 3.26 4.88
C TYR A 76 -13.53 1.79 4.79
N ARG A 77 -14.51 0.95 4.48
CA ARG A 77 -14.32 -0.48 4.19
C ARG A 77 -15.09 -0.81 2.93
N SER A 78 -14.43 -1.51 2.01
CA SER A 78 -15.07 -1.93 0.77
C SER A 78 -16.15 -2.97 1.05
N VAL A 79 -17.31 -2.81 0.38
CA VAL A 79 -18.39 -3.81 0.42
C VAL A 79 -18.03 -5.07 -0.37
N HIS A 80 -16.97 -5.02 -1.16
CA HIS A 80 -16.51 -6.11 -2.02
C HIS A 80 -15.38 -6.93 -1.41
N LEU A 81 -15.07 -6.74 -0.11
CA LEU A 81 -14.06 -7.54 0.57
C LEU A 81 -14.45 -9.02 0.54
N PRO A 82 -13.49 -9.92 0.24
CA PRO A 82 -13.76 -11.36 0.19
C PRO A 82 -14.26 -11.93 1.53
N ASP A 83 -13.78 -11.36 2.63
CA ASP A 83 -14.18 -11.76 3.97
C ASP A 83 -14.61 -10.53 4.77
N LYS A 84 -15.92 -10.45 5.03
CA LYS A 84 -16.48 -9.35 5.81
C LYS A 84 -16.09 -9.38 7.28
N GLN A 85 -15.53 -10.50 7.75
CA GLN A 85 -15.11 -10.66 9.13
C GLN A 85 -13.65 -10.28 9.36
N ILE A 86 -12.93 -9.87 8.31
CA ILE A 86 -11.55 -9.40 8.46
C ILE A 86 -11.55 -8.18 9.39
N PRO A 87 -10.82 -8.24 10.52
CA PRO A 87 -10.79 -7.13 11.45
C PRO A 87 -10.10 -5.91 10.85
N GLY A 88 -10.57 -4.74 11.22
CA GLY A 88 -9.99 -3.49 10.78
C GLY A 88 -11.02 -2.37 10.83
N LEU A 89 -10.56 -1.16 11.11
CA LEU A 89 -11.39 0.02 11.22
C LEU A 89 -11.41 0.88 9.96
N GLY A 90 -10.77 0.41 8.87
CA GLY A 90 -10.67 1.20 7.64
C GLY A 90 -9.70 2.37 7.76
N LEU A 91 -8.68 2.25 8.61
CA LEU A 91 -7.72 3.33 8.85
C LEU A 91 -6.40 3.14 8.10
N GLY A 92 -6.13 1.95 7.53
CA GLY A 92 -4.83 1.59 7.00
C GLY A 92 -4.33 2.53 5.92
N LEU A 93 -5.10 2.72 4.84
CA LEU A 93 -4.67 3.58 3.73
C LEU A 93 -4.74 5.07 4.09
N SER A 94 -5.69 5.49 4.92
CA SER A 94 -5.73 6.88 5.38
C SER A 94 -4.50 7.22 6.23
N TYR A 95 -4.06 6.27 7.07
CA TYR A 95 -2.83 6.39 7.84
C TYR A 95 -1.60 6.49 6.94
N VAL A 96 -1.51 5.61 5.94
CA VAL A 96 -0.40 5.61 4.98
C VAL A 96 -0.30 6.96 4.29
N ARG A 97 -1.41 7.49 3.79
CA ARG A 97 -1.43 8.80 3.14
C ARG A 97 -1.00 9.91 4.10
N GLN A 98 -1.50 9.90 5.31
CA GLN A 98 -1.16 10.91 6.31
C GLN A 98 0.34 10.92 6.62
N ILE A 99 0.94 9.75 6.81
CA ILE A 99 2.37 9.65 7.10
C ILE A 99 3.22 10.03 5.88
N ALA A 100 2.83 9.60 4.68
CA ALA A 100 3.54 10.00 3.47
C ALA A 100 3.55 11.51 3.30
N GLU A 101 2.40 12.16 3.46
CA GLU A 101 2.30 13.62 3.35
C GLU A 101 3.09 14.33 4.45
N ALA A 102 3.12 13.80 5.67
CA ALA A 102 3.92 14.35 6.77
C ALA A 102 5.43 14.28 6.47
N HIS A 103 5.86 13.34 5.64
CA HIS A 103 7.24 13.21 5.19
C HIS A 103 7.50 13.91 3.85
N HIS A 104 6.59 14.77 3.42
CA HIS A 104 6.66 15.49 2.13
C HIS A 104 6.63 14.57 0.91
N GLY A 105 6.07 13.37 1.09
CA GLY A 105 5.91 12.39 0.04
C GLY A 105 4.48 12.31 -0.46
N GLN A 106 4.19 11.24 -1.16
CA GLN A 106 2.88 11.03 -1.74
C GLN A 106 2.56 9.53 -1.80
N VAL A 107 1.28 9.23 -1.91
CA VAL A 107 0.80 7.87 -2.13
C VAL A 107 -0.11 7.86 -3.36
N SER A 108 0.01 6.81 -4.16
CA SER A 108 -0.85 6.59 -5.31
C SER A 108 -1.34 5.15 -5.33
N LEU A 109 -2.46 4.93 -6.00
CA LEU A 109 -3.10 3.63 -6.07
C LEU A 109 -3.51 3.36 -7.51
N ARG A 110 -3.22 2.16 -8.00
CA ARG A 110 -3.68 1.66 -9.29
C ARG A 110 -4.31 0.31 -9.04
N SER A 111 -5.53 0.13 -9.52
CA SER A 111 -6.25 -1.11 -9.31
C SER A 111 -7.22 -1.37 -10.44
N GLU A 112 -7.46 -2.64 -10.70
CA GLU A 112 -8.46 -3.09 -11.66
C GLU A 112 -9.12 -4.33 -11.10
N VAL A 113 -10.45 -4.32 -11.07
CA VAL A 113 -11.23 -5.46 -10.58
C VAL A 113 -10.86 -6.72 -11.37
N GLY A 114 -10.56 -7.78 -10.65
CA GLY A 114 -10.15 -9.05 -11.23
C GLY A 114 -8.66 -9.17 -11.53
N LYS A 115 -7.88 -8.10 -11.38
CA LYS A 115 -6.45 -8.12 -11.69
C LYS A 115 -5.56 -7.80 -10.49
N GLY A 116 -6.09 -7.09 -9.50
CA GLY A 116 -5.35 -6.77 -8.30
C GLY A 116 -5.14 -5.29 -8.07
N THR A 117 -4.25 -4.97 -7.14
CA THR A 117 -4.02 -3.61 -6.66
C THR A 117 -2.54 -3.32 -6.51
N GLU A 118 -2.14 -2.12 -6.86
CA GLU A 118 -0.79 -1.59 -6.68
C GLU A 118 -0.86 -0.28 -5.92
N VAL A 119 -0.19 -0.22 -4.77
CA VAL A 119 -0.08 1.00 -3.96
C VAL A 119 1.38 1.41 -3.92
N THR A 120 1.66 2.64 -4.27
CA THR A 120 3.02 3.19 -4.29
C THR A 120 3.12 4.38 -3.34
N VAL A 121 4.11 4.33 -2.46
CA VAL A 121 4.46 5.44 -1.56
C VAL A 121 5.81 6.01 -2.02
N GLY A 122 5.82 7.30 -2.34
CA GLY A 122 7.05 8.02 -2.69
C GLY A 122 7.50 8.88 -1.52
N LEU A 123 8.75 8.72 -1.11
CA LEU A 123 9.35 9.51 -0.03
C LEU A 123 10.58 10.24 -0.55
N PRO A 124 10.73 11.56 -0.26
CA PRO A 124 11.91 12.31 -0.69
C PRO A 124 13.20 11.75 -0.09
N ILE A 125 14.24 11.81 -0.88
CA ILE A 125 15.59 11.48 -0.42
C ILE A 125 16.21 12.69 0.24
#